data_0140ab1aa0da55f7028b487f7cd64702
#
_entry.id   0140ab1aa0da55f7028b487f7cd64702
#
_cell.length_a   1.000
_cell.length_b   1.000
_cell.length_c   1.000
_cell.angle_alpha   90.00
_cell.angle_beta   90.00
_cell.angle_gamma   90.00
#
_symmetry.space_group_name_H-M   'P 1'
#
loop_
_entity.id
_entity.type
_entity.pdbx_description
1 polymer ?
#
loop_
_entity_poly.entity_id
_entity_poly.type
_entity_poly.pdbx_seq_one_letter_code
_entity_poly.pdbx_strand_id
1 'polypeptide(L)'
;SLVEVCEVDTPPGAEPIAWRLLTTHAVEDAAMTWRVVGWYRQRWHIEQFFRTLKQQGLQLEDSQLENAGRLIKLTAIAARAACTIMQLVQARDGRSGQDARIAFSLPESETLHALLPELEGKTELQKNPHPPETLAWAAWIIAKLGGWDGYPKSKPPGPITFRHGLQYFKSLAHGWRLRNV
;
A
#
# COMPACT_ATOMS: atom_id res chain seq x y z
N SER A 1 8.98 13.35 28.32
CA SER A 1 10.30 13.49 27.66
C SER A 1 10.18 14.33 26.41
N LEU A 2 11.25 15.06 26.07
CA LEU A 2 11.43 15.78 24.81
C LEU A 2 12.57 15.10 24.03
N VAL A 3 12.33 14.80 22.75
CA VAL A 3 13.35 14.29 21.83
C VAL A 3 13.56 15.33 20.73
N GLU A 4 14.78 15.79 20.59
CA GLU A 4 15.19 16.67 19.48
C GLU A 4 15.99 15.86 18.47
N VAL A 5 15.65 16.04 17.19
CA VAL A 5 16.29 15.38 16.05
C VAL A 5 16.67 16.44 15.03
N CYS A 6 17.93 16.49 14.66
CA CYS A 6 18.42 17.42 13.65
C CYS A 6 19.14 16.62 12.54
N GLU A 7 18.92 17.02 11.31
CA GLU A 7 19.64 16.51 10.14
C GLU A 7 21.08 17.01 10.18
N VAL A 8 22.05 16.11 10.01
CA VAL A 8 23.48 16.43 10.09
C VAL A 8 24.05 16.80 8.72
N ASP A 9 23.63 16.07 7.67
CA ASP A 9 24.14 16.25 6.30
C ASP A 9 23.03 16.83 5.39
N THR A 10 22.71 18.10 5.58
CA THR A 10 21.69 18.77 4.78
C THR A 10 22.22 19.09 3.37
N PRO A 11 21.47 18.77 2.30
CA PRO A 11 21.86 19.13 0.94
C PRO A 11 22.08 20.63 0.77
N PRO A 12 23.04 21.08 -0.06
CA PRO A 12 23.27 22.50 -0.29
C PRO A 12 22.02 23.23 -0.76
N GLY A 13 21.65 24.32 -0.07
CA GLY A 13 20.47 25.13 -0.40
C GLY A 13 19.16 24.64 0.20
N ALA A 14 19.15 23.55 0.96
CA ALA A 14 17.98 23.10 1.72
C ALA A 14 18.07 23.54 3.20
N GLU A 15 16.92 23.75 3.85
CA GLU A 15 16.87 23.94 5.30
C GLU A 15 16.98 22.58 6.00
N PRO A 16 17.78 22.47 7.10
CA PRO A 16 17.91 21.21 7.83
C PRO A 16 16.59 20.80 8.46
N ILE A 17 16.29 19.50 8.42
CA ILE A 17 15.15 18.95 9.12
C ILE A 17 15.43 18.97 10.62
N ALA A 18 14.60 19.68 11.38
CA ALA A 18 14.66 19.72 12.84
C ALA A 18 13.28 19.39 13.42
N TRP A 19 13.22 18.32 14.25
CA TRP A 19 12.01 17.91 14.93
C TRP A 19 12.15 18.04 16.44
N ARG A 20 11.09 18.50 17.08
CA ARG A 20 10.90 18.50 18.53
C ARG A 20 9.71 17.63 18.88
N LEU A 21 9.97 16.43 19.38
CA LEU A 21 8.96 15.40 19.63
C LEU A 21 8.71 15.29 21.13
N LEU A 22 7.49 15.59 21.56
CA LEU A 22 7.03 15.35 22.94
C LEU A 22 6.44 13.95 23.03
N THR A 23 6.85 13.21 24.08
CA THR A 23 6.34 11.89 24.38
C THR A 23 6.08 11.69 25.88
N THR A 24 5.05 10.93 26.21
CA THR A 24 4.78 10.48 27.58
C THR A 24 5.66 9.30 28.02
N HIS A 25 6.34 8.66 27.05
CA HIS A 25 7.27 7.58 27.36
C HIS A 25 8.54 8.10 28.03
N ALA A 26 9.10 7.30 28.96
CA ALA A 26 10.43 7.54 29.48
C ALA A 26 11.46 7.27 28.36
N VAL A 27 12.32 8.24 28.07
CA VAL A 27 13.38 8.13 27.06
C VAL A 27 14.71 8.17 27.83
N GLU A 28 15.25 6.98 28.10
CA GLU A 28 16.45 6.81 28.94
C GLU A 28 17.68 6.45 28.13
N ASP A 29 17.49 6.01 26.88
CA ASP A 29 18.58 5.59 25.98
C ASP A 29 18.36 5.99 24.51
N ALA A 30 19.40 5.82 23.70
CA ALA A 30 19.36 6.08 22.29
C ALA A 30 18.38 5.16 21.52
N ALA A 31 18.19 3.92 21.97
CA ALA A 31 17.27 2.98 21.32
C ALA A 31 15.83 3.47 21.47
N MET A 32 15.43 3.95 22.64
CA MET A 32 14.12 4.52 22.88
C MET A 32 13.95 5.85 22.12
N THR A 33 14.98 6.67 22.04
CA THR A 33 14.99 7.88 21.21
C THR A 33 14.66 7.56 19.76
N TRP A 34 15.35 6.60 19.15
CA TRP A 34 15.10 6.17 17.78
C TRP A 34 13.72 5.55 17.59
N ARG A 35 13.20 4.89 18.61
CA ARG A 35 11.82 4.35 18.58
C ARG A 35 10.79 5.48 18.49
N VAL A 36 10.95 6.53 19.30
CA VAL A 36 10.08 7.73 19.24
C VAL A 36 10.13 8.39 17.86
N VAL A 37 11.32 8.55 17.31
CA VAL A 37 11.52 9.06 15.94
C VAL A 37 10.82 8.16 14.92
N GLY A 38 10.95 6.84 15.06
CA GLY A 38 10.28 5.86 14.21
C GLY A 38 8.75 5.98 14.25
N TRP A 39 8.16 6.15 15.43
CA TRP A 39 6.72 6.38 15.57
C TRP A 39 6.28 7.67 14.89
N TYR A 40 7.02 8.76 15.05
CA TYR A 40 6.69 10.03 14.40
C TYR A 40 6.75 9.93 12.88
N ARG A 41 7.73 9.22 12.34
CA ARG A 41 7.81 8.96 10.88
C ARG A 41 6.59 8.22 10.35
N GLN A 42 5.97 7.33 11.16
CA GLN A 42 4.75 6.63 10.76
C GLN A 42 3.54 7.55 10.66
N ARG A 43 3.55 8.75 11.27
CA ARG A 43 2.50 9.76 11.11
C ARG A 43 2.20 10.06 9.63
N TRP A 44 3.22 10.00 8.79
CA TRP A 44 3.08 10.22 7.34
C TRP A 44 2.13 9.21 6.66
N HIS A 45 1.96 8.04 7.21
CA HIS A 45 1.02 7.04 6.69
C HIS A 45 -0.44 7.50 6.79
N ILE A 46 -0.79 8.30 7.80
CA ILE A 46 -2.14 8.87 7.96
C ILE A 46 -2.42 9.85 6.81
N GLU A 47 -1.45 10.70 6.47
CA GLU A 47 -1.59 11.64 5.36
C GLU A 47 -1.73 10.91 4.01
N GLN A 48 -0.94 9.87 3.79
CA GLN A 48 -1.05 9.03 2.59
C GLN A 48 -2.40 8.30 2.54
N PHE A 49 -2.90 7.82 3.68
CA PHE A 49 -4.21 7.19 3.77
C PHE A 49 -5.32 8.17 3.35
N PHE A 50 -5.36 9.35 3.95
CA PHE A 50 -6.36 10.35 3.58
C PHE A 50 -6.22 10.83 2.13
N ARG A 51 -5.01 10.96 1.64
CA ARG A 51 -4.75 11.29 0.23
C ARG A 51 -5.30 10.21 -0.71
N THR A 52 -5.11 8.94 -0.38
CA THR A 52 -5.65 7.80 -1.15
C THR A 52 -7.17 7.79 -1.09
N LEU A 53 -7.74 8.05 0.07
CA LEU A 53 -9.18 8.07 0.30
C LEU A 53 -9.87 9.22 -0.47
N LYS A 54 -9.25 10.42 -0.48
CA LYS A 54 -9.85 11.65 -1.03
C LYS A 54 -9.55 11.86 -2.52
N GLN A 55 -8.29 11.71 -2.93
CA GLN A 55 -7.81 12.19 -4.23
C GLN A 55 -7.36 11.07 -5.19
N GLN A 56 -6.71 10.02 -4.67
CA GLN A 56 -6.03 9.03 -5.52
C GLN A 56 -6.90 7.82 -5.86
N GLY A 57 -8.23 7.98 -5.74
CA GLY A 57 -9.01 6.93 -6.29
C GLY A 57 -10.37 6.62 -5.74
N LEU A 58 -10.66 6.97 -4.53
CA LEU A 58 -11.96 6.61 -3.95
C LEU A 58 -12.92 7.79 -3.96
N GLN A 59 -12.41 9.02 -4.17
CA GLN A 59 -13.17 10.26 -4.37
C GLN A 59 -14.37 10.38 -3.42
N LEU A 60 -14.13 10.04 -2.13
CA LEU A 60 -15.19 9.96 -1.14
C LEU A 60 -15.92 11.31 -0.96
N GLU A 61 -15.19 12.41 -1.19
CA GLU A 61 -15.73 13.77 -1.08
C GLU A 61 -16.71 14.13 -2.23
N ASP A 62 -16.63 13.42 -3.36
CA ASP A 62 -17.52 13.61 -4.50
C ASP A 62 -18.84 12.82 -4.35
N SER A 63 -19.01 12.13 -3.20
CA SER A 63 -20.21 11.34 -2.94
C SER A 63 -21.42 12.23 -2.72
N GLN A 64 -22.48 11.98 -3.48
CA GLN A 64 -23.77 12.66 -3.37
C GLN A 64 -24.77 11.89 -2.47
N LEU A 65 -24.27 11.06 -1.54
CA LEU A 65 -25.13 10.29 -0.63
C LEU A 65 -25.67 11.18 0.49
N GLU A 66 -26.97 11.42 0.48
CA GLU A 66 -27.66 12.21 1.50
C GLU A 66 -27.92 11.44 2.82
N ASN A 67 -27.92 10.11 2.77
CA ASN A 67 -28.18 9.27 3.93
C ASN A 67 -26.91 8.96 4.71
N ALA A 68 -26.84 9.39 5.98
CA ALA A 68 -25.69 9.19 6.86
C ALA A 68 -25.27 7.70 7.00
N GLY A 69 -26.22 6.78 7.12
CA GLY A 69 -25.94 5.35 7.22
C GLY A 69 -25.29 4.77 5.95
N ARG A 70 -25.71 5.24 4.78
CA ARG A 70 -25.08 4.87 3.50
C ARG A 70 -23.69 5.48 3.37
N LEU A 71 -23.51 6.73 3.80
CA LEU A 71 -22.20 7.39 3.79
C LEU A 71 -21.20 6.69 4.71
N ILE A 72 -21.62 6.29 5.92
CA ILE A 72 -20.77 5.51 6.84
C ILE A 72 -20.34 4.20 6.20
N LYS A 73 -21.25 3.45 5.56
CA LYS A 73 -20.91 2.20 4.87
C LYS A 73 -19.94 2.44 3.72
N LEU A 74 -20.16 3.47 2.89
CA LEU A 74 -19.25 3.83 1.81
C LEU A 74 -17.87 4.18 2.36
N THR A 75 -17.81 4.99 3.42
CA THR A 75 -16.55 5.37 4.08
C THR A 75 -15.79 4.14 4.60
N ALA A 76 -16.47 3.19 5.23
CA ALA A 76 -15.85 1.96 5.73
C ALA A 76 -15.26 1.11 4.59
N ILE A 77 -16.01 0.95 3.48
CA ILE A 77 -15.54 0.22 2.29
C ILE A 77 -14.34 0.94 1.66
N ALA A 78 -14.42 2.25 1.51
CA ALA A 78 -13.36 3.08 0.96
C ALA A 78 -12.10 3.05 1.83
N ALA A 79 -12.25 3.12 3.16
CA ALA A 79 -11.14 3.03 4.11
C ALA A 79 -10.42 1.67 4.00
N ARG A 80 -11.17 0.57 3.91
CA ARG A 80 -10.58 -0.76 3.70
C ARG A 80 -9.80 -0.84 2.38
N ALA A 81 -10.36 -0.31 1.30
CA ALA A 81 -9.70 -0.27 0.00
C ALA A 81 -8.41 0.58 0.07
N ALA A 82 -8.45 1.75 0.73
CA ALA A 82 -7.27 2.59 0.93
C ALA A 82 -6.17 1.88 1.73
N CYS A 83 -6.53 1.16 2.81
CA CYS A 83 -5.58 0.35 3.57
C CYS A 83 -4.92 -0.72 2.68
N THR A 84 -5.71 -1.47 1.89
CA THR A 84 -5.16 -2.48 0.97
C THR A 84 -4.21 -1.85 -0.05
N ILE A 85 -4.60 -0.72 -0.66
CA ILE A 85 -3.73 0.01 -1.61
C ILE A 85 -2.40 0.40 -0.93
N MET A 86 -2.45 0.93 0.28
CA MET A 86 -1.24 1.31 1.02
C MET A 86 -0.35 0.12 1.36
N GLN A 87 -0.93 -1.01 1.78
CA GLN A 87 -0.20 -2.24 2.03
C GLN A 87 0.54 -2.71 0.76
N LEU A 88 -0.12 -2.69 -0.40
CA LEU A 88 0.49 -3.06 -1.67
C LEU A 88 1.61 -2.08 -2.08
N VAL A 89 1.40 -0.77 -1.90
CA VAL A 89 2.43 0.24 -2.15
C VAL A 89 3.67 0.02 -1.28
N GLN A 90 3.49 -0.35 -0.02
CA GLN A 90 4.60 -0.60 0.91
C GLN A 90 5.32 -1.92 0.63
N ALA A 91 4.59 -2.94 0.19
CA ALA A 91 5.15 -4.26 -0.06
C ALA A 91 5.84 -4.41 -1.44
N ARG A 92 5.57 -3.51 -2.39
CA ARG A 92 5.97 -3.62 -3.80
C ARG A 92 7.47 -3.83 -4.05
N ASP A 93 8.32 -3.46 -3.10
CA ASP A 93 9.78 -3.60 -3.20
C ASP A 93 10.32 -4.92 -2.63
N GLY A 94 9.45 -5.76 -2.09
CA GLY A 94 9.78 -7.08 -1.55
C GLY A 94 10.46 -7.09 -0.18
N ARG A 95 10.65 -5.92 0.45
CA ARG A 95 11.42 -5.83 1.71
C ARG A 95 10.68 -6.36 2.93
N SER A 96 9.35 -6.38 2.90
CA SER A 96 8.57 -6.67 4.11
C SER A 96 8.38 -8.17 4.40
N GLY A 97 8.49 -9.05 3.41
CA GLY A 97 8.24 -10.49 3.56
C GLY A 97 6.85 -10.86 4.08
N GLN A 98 5.91 -9.92 4.12
CA GLN A 98 4.56 -10.13 4.64
C GLN A 98 3.78 -11.11 3.78
N ASP A 99 2.92 -11.91 4.44
CA ASP A 99 2.01 -12.87 3.80
C ASP A 99 0.89 -12.11 3.03
N ALA A 100 0.55 -12.59 1.83
CA ALA A 100 -0.53 -12.01 1.02
C ALA A 100 -1.90 -12.07 1.71
N ARG A 101 -2.09 -13.02 2.63
CA ARG A 101 -3.34 -13.21 3.39
C ARG A 101 -3.74 -12.04 4.27
N ILE A 102 -2.83 -11.11 4.55
CA ILE A 102 -3.22 -9.87 5.25
C ILE A 102 -4.13 -8.95 4.42
N ALA A 103 -4.11 -9.10 3.09
CA ALA A 103 -4.89 -8.29 2.14
C ALA A 103 -5.87 -9.12 1.30
N PHE A 104 -5.60 -10.41 1.07
CA PHE A 104 -6.35 -11.29 0.19
C PHE A 104 -6.84 -12.53 0.93
N SER A 105 -8.09 -12.93 0.67
CA SER A 105 -8.65 -14.19 1.16
C SER A 105 -8.10 -15.39 0.40
N LEU A 106 -8.30 -16.62 0.91
CA LEU A 106 -7.86 -17.84 0.23
C LEU A 106 -8.39 -17.96 -1.21
N PRO A 107 -9.68 -17.75 -1.52
CA PRO A 107 -10.16 -17.80 -2.90
C PRO A 107 -9.55 -16.70 -3.79
N GLU A 108 -9.17 -15.56 -3.21
CA GLU A 108 -8.48 -14.51 -3.94
C GLU A 108 -7.02 -14.87 -4.21
N SER A 109 -6.33 -15.55 -3.28
CA SER A 109 -4.99 -16.11 -3.51
C SER A 109 -4.99 -17.13 -4.65
N GLU A 110 -5.96 -18.04 -4.71
CA GLU A 110 -6.15 -18.97 -5.82
C GLU A 110 -6.30 -18.24 -7.16
N THR A 111 -7.09 -17.17 -7.16
CA THR A 111 -7.26 -16.33 -8.36
C THR A 111 -5.95 -15.64 -8.77
N LEU A 112 -5.16 -15.15 -7.81
CA LEU A 112 -3.84 -14.56 -8.09
C LEU A 112 -2.90 -15.59 -8.74
N HIS A 113 -2.88 -16.82 -8.24
CA HIS A 113 -2.09 -17.91 -8.83
C HIS A 113 -2.53 -18.24 -10.25
N ALA A 114 -3.84 -18.27 -10.51
CA ALA A 114 -4.36 -18.54 -11.85
C ALA A 114 -4.05 -17.42 -12.85
N LEU A 115 -3.96 -16.18 -12.39
CA LEU A 115 -3.66 -15.01 -13.24
C LEU A 115 -2.16 -14.85 -13.54
N LEU A 116 -1.28 -15.33 -12.66
CA LEU A 116 0.16 -15.10 -12.79
C LEU A 116 0.73 -15.53 -14.15
N PRO A 117 0.46 -16.74 -14.68
CA PRO A 117 1.02 -17.19 -15.96
C PRO A 117 0.63 -16.30 -17.15
N GLU A 118 -0.56 -15.68 -17.09
CA GLU A 118 -1.07 -14.78 -18.14
C GLU A 118 -0.43 -13.38 -18.08
N LEU A 119 0.14 -13.02 -16.93
CA LEU A 119 0.75 -11.69 -16.70
C LEU A 119 2.26 -11.71 -16.86
N GLU A 120 2.87 -12.88 -16.74
CA GLU A 120 4.30 -13.06 -16.95
C GLU A 120 4.65 -13.11 -18.44
N GLY A 121 5.81 -12.57 -18.77
CA GLY A 121 6.35 -12.65 -20.13
C GLY A 121 7.37 -13.79 -20.27
N LYS A 122 7.99 -13.85 -21.45
CA LYS A 122 8.92 -14.94 -21.81
C LYS A 122 10.31 -14.79 -21.17
N THR A 123 10.70 -13.60 -20.77
CA THR A 123 12.04 -13.32 -20.22
C THR A 123 12.01 -13.25 -18.69
N GLU A 124 13.13 -13.54 -18.04
CA GLU A 124 13.23 -13.45 -16.58
C GLU A 124 12.88 -12.06 -16.03
N LEU A 125 13.19 -10.99 -16.76
CA LEU A 125 12.83 -9.62 -16.38
C LEU A 125 11.31 -9.35 -16.40
N GLN A 126 10.54 -10.20 -17.07
CA GLN A 126 9.10 -10.10 -17.18
C GLN A 126 8.35 -11.05 -16.24
N LYS A 127 9.09 -11.84 -15.46
CA LYS A 127 8.52 -12.70 -14.43
C LYS A 127 8.39 -11.98 -13.10
N ASN A 128 7.52 -12.50 -12.24
CA ASN A 128 7.37 -11.98 -10.90
C ASN A 128 8.62 -12.31 -10.07
N PRO A 129 9.39 -11.30 -9.60
CA PRO A 129 10.63 -11.54 -8.87
C PRO A 129 10.42 -11.91 -7.39
N HIS A 130 9.19 -11.87 -6.90
CA HIS A 130 8.88 -12.06 -5.48
C HIS A 130 8.44 -13.49 -5.18
N PRO A 131 8.79 -14.04 -4.00
CA PRO A 131 8.34 -15.37 -3.60
C PRO A 131 6.82 -15.46 -3.58
N PRO A 132 6.24 -16.57 -4.07
CA PRO A 132 4.78 -16.80 -4.02
C PRO A 132 4.22 -16.62 -2.61
N GLU A 133 2.94 -16.31 -2.50
CA GLU A 133 2.21 -16.07 -1.24
C GLU A 133 2.70 -14.85 -0.43
N THR A 134 3.73 -14.15 -0.87
CA THR A 134 4.10 -12.87 -0.24
C THR A 134 3.21 -11.73 -0.74
N LEU A 135 3.03 -10.71 0.12
CA LEU A 135 2.29 -9.51 -0.28
C LEU A 135 2.96 -8.78 -1.46
N ALA A 136 4.28 -8.84 -1.56
CA ALA A 136 5.04 -8.30 -2.69
C ALA A 136 4.71 -9.03 -4.00
N TRP A 137 4.60 -10.36 -3.96
CA TRP A 137 4.17 -11.18 -5.09
C TRP A 137 2.77 -10.79 -5.56
N ALA A 138 1.82 -10.65 -4.62
CA ALA A 138 0.47 -10.20 -4.93
C ALA A 138 0.47 -8.75 -5.47
N ALA A 139 1.27 -7.87 -4.88
CA ALA A 139 1.40 -6.48 -5.34
C ALA A 139 1.87 -6.40 -6.79
N TRP A 140 2.84 -7.23 -7.20
CA TRP A 140 3.30 -7.29 -8.58
C TRP A 140 2.15 -7.66 -9.54
N ILE A 141 1.37 -8.68 -9.22
CA ILE A 141 0.22 -9.13 -10.02
C ILE A 141 -0.82 -8.01 -10.14
N ILE A 142 -1.20 -7.41 -9.02
CA ILE A 142 -2.18 -6.32 -8.99
C ILE A 142 -1.68 -5.10 -9.77
N ALA A 143 -0.39 -4.76 -9.68
CA ALA A 143 0.20 -3.66 -10.44
C ALA A 143 0.15 -3.92 -11.96
N LYS A 144 0.44 -5.15 -12.38
CA LYS A 144 0.31 -5.57 -13.80
C LYS A 144 -1.12 -5.43 -14.29
N LEU A 145 -2.10 -5.89 -13.54
CA LEU A 145 -3.52 -5.69 -13.83
C LEU A 145 -3.92 -4.21 -13.89
N GLY A 146 -3.22 -3.36 -13.14
CA GLY A 146 -3.40 -1.91 -13.13
C GLY A 146 -2.67 -1.14 -14.24
N GLY A 147 -2.06 -1.86 -15.19
CA GLY A 147 -1.38 -1.28 -16.36
C GLY A 147 0.09 -0.92 -16.14
N TRP A 148 0.71 -1.39 -15.03
CA TRP A 148 2.16 -1.25 -14.89
C TRP A 148 2.89 -2.26 -15.79
N ASP A 149 3.98 -1.82 -16.42
CA ASP A 149 4.73 -2.63 -17.39
C ASP A 149 5.56 -3.78 -16.78
N GLY A 150 5.80 -3.73 -15.45
CA GLY A 150 6.52 -4.78 -14.71
C GLY A 150 8.04 -4.68 -14.76
N TYR A 151 8.62 -3.68 -15.41
CA TYR A 151 10.07 -3.58 -15.52
C TYR A 151 10.71 -2.88 -14.30
N PRO A 152 11.84 -3.41 -13.77
CA PRO A 152 12.53 -2.82 -12.60
C PRO A 152 13.01 -1.37 -12.81
N LYS A 153 13.26 -0.97 -14.06
CA LYS A 153 13.70 0.38 -14.42
C LYS A 153 12.55 1.38 -14.55
N SER A 154 11.32 0.89 -14.65
CA SER A 154 10.15 1.74 -14.76
C SER A 154 9.79 2.37 -13.42
N LYS A 155 9.05 3.48 -13.48
CA LYS A 155 8.54 4.12 -12.28
C LYS A 155 7.76 3.09 -11.44
N PRO A 156 8.06 2.93 -10.15
CA PRO A 156 7.34 2.01 -9.29
C PRO A 156 5.83 2.28 -9.29
N PRO A 157 4.98 1.23 -9.26
CA PRO A 157 3.54 1.40 -9.26
C PRO A 157 3.08 2.17 -8.03
N GLY A 158 2.22 3.15 -8.25
CA GLY A 158 1.67 4.03 -7.21
C GLY A 158 0.23 3.65 -6.84
N PRO A 159 -0.40 4.42 -5.92
CA PRO A 159 -1.76 4.15 -5.44
C PRO A 159 -2.81 4.06 -6.56
N ILE A 160 -2.71 4.88 -7.59
CA ILE A 160 -3.65 4.88 -8.73
C ILE A 160 -3.55 3.56 -9.50
N THR A 161 -2.34 3.07 -9.77
CA THR A 161 -2.10 1.79 -10.44
C THR A 161 -2.70 0.64 -9.61
N PHE A 162 -2.43 0.60 -8.31
CA PHE A 162 -2.99 -0.42 -7.42
C PHE A 162 -4.51 -0.37 -7.34
N ARG A 163 -5.10 0.83 -7.33
CA ARG A 163 -6.57 0.97 -7.37
C ARG A 163 -7.16 0.34 -8.62
N HIS A 164 -6.64 0.68 -9.79
CA HIS A 164 -7.12 0.12 -11.06
C HIS A 164 -6.94 -1.41 -11.08
N GLY A 165 -5.76 -1.88 -10.66
CA GLY A 165 -5.49 -3.32 -10.58
C GLY A 165 -6.42 -4.05 -9.62
N LEU A 166 -6.67 -3.51 -8.43
CA LEU A 166 -7.61 -4.10 -7.47
C LEU A 166 -9.04 -4.12 -7.99
N GLN A 167 -9.48 -3.05 -8.65
CA GLN A 167 -10.83 -2.99 -9.24
C GLN A 167 -11.00 -4.10 -10.29
N TYR A 168 -10.04 -4.24 -11.19
CA TYR A 168 -10.06 -5.28 -12.21
C TYR A 168 -9.95 -6.68 -11.59
N PHE A 169 -9.03 -6.87 -10.66
CA PHE A 169 -8.85 -8.12 -9.92
C PHE A 169 -10.13 -8.58 -9.20
N LYS A 170 -10.82 -7.67 -8.49
CA LYS A 170 -12.07 -8.03 -7.77
C LYS A 170 -13.15 -8.51 -8.71
N SER A 171 -13.24 -7.94 -9.91
CA SER A 171 -14.19 -8.41 -10.95
C SER A 171 -13.82 -9.82 -11.44
N LEU A 172 -12.54 -10.09 -11.68
CA LEU A 172 -12.06 -11.43 -12.08
C LEU A 172 -12.28 -12.45 -10.95
N ALA A 173 -11.93 -12.12 -9.72
CA ALA A 173 -12.09 -13.00 -8.56
C ALA A 173 -13.57 -13.32 -8.28
N HIS A 174 -14.48 -12.38 -8.55
CA HIS A 174 -15.92 -12.64 -8.47
C HIS A 174 -16.36 -13.65 -9.53
N GLY A 175 -15.96 -13.46 -10.78
CA GLY A 175 -16.26 -14.40 -11.88
C GLY A 175 -15.66 -15.79 -11.66
N TRP A 176 -14.41 -15.85 -11.14
CA TRP A 176 -13.75 -17.10 -10.79
C TRP A 176 -14.53 -17.91 -9.75
N ARG A 177 -15.02 -17.26 -8.69
CA ARG A 177 -15.87 -17.92 -7.67
C ARG A 177 -17.15 -18.48 -8.26
N LEU A 178 -17.84 -17.73 -9.13
CA LEU A 178 -19.09 -18.20 -9.75
C LEU A 178 -18.89 -19.44 -10.65
N ARG A 179 -17.69 -19.61 -11.22
CA ARG A 179 -17.36 -20.76 -12.05
C ARG A 179 -17.03 -22.02 -11.24
N ASN A 180 -16.53 -21.86 -10.02
CA ASN A 180 -15.99 -22.93 -9.18
C ASN A 180 -16.94 -23.29 -8.01
N VAL A 181 -18.21 -22.84 -8.05
CA VAL A 181 -19.31 -23.28 -7.22
C VAL A 181 -20.16 -24.26 -8.02
#